data_20bb84d0bc9a6b0407597b5e2c400088
#
_entry.id   20bb84d0bc9a6b0407597b5e2c400088
#
_cell.length_a   1.000
_cell.length_b   1.000
_cell.length_c   1.000
_cell.angle_alpha   90.00
_cell.angle_beta   90.00
_cell.angle_gamma   90.00
#
_symmetry.space_group_name_H-M   'P 1'
#
loop_
_entity.id
_entity.type
_entity.pdbx_description
1 polymer ?
#
loop_
_entity_poly.entity_id
_entity_poly.type
_entity_poly.pdbx_seq_one_letter_code
_entity_poly.pdbx_strand_id
1 'polypeptide(L)'
;TYHKESYEKLHPTGPKHNYAYHTEAMDRAMEGGIDDVGCGVLFGLEKYRYEFAGLLMHAEHLEAVHGVGPHTISVPRIRRADGIDDNIFAKIVACIRVAVPYTGMIISTRESKACREKVLQLGVSQISGGSRTSVGGYVEPEEPDDLTSEQFDVEDKRSLDEVVHWLMDLGFIPSFCTACYREGRTGDRFMSLCKNEQIHNCCLPNALMTLKEYLMDYAAEDTKIAGEKVIAKELEH
;
A
#
# COMPACT_ATOMS: atom_id res chain seq x y z
N THR A 1 10.52 12.63 -3.39
CA THR A 1 10.62 13.10 -4.78
C THR A 1 11.87 12.56 -5.45
N TYR A 2 11.76 12.19 -6.73
CA TYR A 2 12.89 11.82 -7.59
C TYR A 2 13.59 13.07 -8.20
N HIS A 3 12.98 14.24 -8.11
CA HIS A 3 13.60 15.46 -8.58
C HIS A 3 14.65 15.96 -7.60
N LYS A 4 15.93 15.78 -7.96
CA LYS A 4 17.08 16.03 -7.08
C LYS A 4 17.10 17.44 -6.51
N GLU A 5 16.91 18.47 -7.36
CA GLU A 5 16.95 19.86 -6.89
C GLU A 5 15.83 20.18 -5.88
N SER A 6 14.62 19.64 -6.09
CA SER A 6 13.51 19.79 -5.15
C SER A 6 13.80 19.02 -3.86
N TYR A 7 14.36 17.82 -3.95
CA TYR A 7 14.77 17.03 -2.80
C TYR A 7 15.79 17.77 -1.92
N GLU A 8 16.85 18.29 -2.52
CA GLU A 8 17.92 19.02 -1.81
C GLU A 8 17.40 20.32 -1.15
N LYS A 9 16.44 21.01 -1.78
CA LYS A 9 15.78 22.18 -1.18
C LYS A 9 14.92 21.80 0.04
N LEU A 10 14.24 20.67 -0.02
CA LEU A 10 13.39 20.18 1.07
C LEU A 10 14.20 19.58 2.22
N HIS A 11 15.38 19.07 1.94
CA HIS A 11 16.26 18.40 2.92
C HIS A 11 17.66 19.03 2.94
N PRO A 12 17.79 20.32 3.32
CA PRO A 12 19.08 21.03 3.26
C PRO A 12 20.10 20.50 4.27
N THR A 13 19.64 19.86 5.34
CA THR A 13 20.48 19.31 6.43
C THR A 13 19.83 18.07 7.04
N GLY A 14 20.53 17.41 7.95
CA GLY A 14 20.03 16.24 8.67
C GLY A 14 20.22 14.91 7.94
N PRO A 15 19.68 13.81 8.47
CA PRO A 15 19.91 12.46 7.94
C PRO A 15 19.47 12.27 6.50
N LYS A 16 18.45 13.00 6.06
CA LYS A 16 17.89 12.89 4.71
C LYS A 16 18.53 13.79 3.65
N HIS A 17 19.56 14.58 3.99
CA HIS A 17 20.14 15.56 3.05
C HIS A 17 20.82 14.92 1.83
N ASN A 18 21.29 13.68 1.93
CA ASN A 18 22.01 13.02 0.85
C ASN A 18 21.04 12.33 -0.11
N TYR A 19 20.75 12.95 -1.23
CA TYR A 19 19.85 12.43 -2.26
C TYR A 19 20.28 11.06 -2.80
N ALA A 20 21.55 10.91 -3.21
CA ALA A 20 22.06 9.67 -3.77
C ALA A 20 21.94 8.52 -2.78
N TYR A 21 22.35 8.74 -1.52
CA TYR A 21 22.23 7.75 -0.46
C TYR A 21 20.81 7.25 -0.26
N HIS A 22 19.79 8.12 -0.38
CA HIS A 22 18.40 7.72 -0.23
C HIS A 22 17.82 7.07 -1.48
N THR A 23 18.20 7.54 -2.68
CA THR A 23 17.76 6.95 -3.93
C THR A 23 18.28 5.51 -4.09
N GLU A 24 19.52 5.24 -3.66
CA GLU A 24 20.17 3.93 -3.71
C GLU A 24 19.89 3.06 -2.46
N ALA A 25 18.93 3.44 -1.62
CA ALA A 25 18.66 2.72 -0.38
C ALA A 25 18.14 1.29 -0.63
N MET A 26 17.33 1.11 -1.67
CA MET A 26 16.79 -0.21 -2.02
C MET A 26 17.87 -1.13 -2.59
N ASP A 27 18.81 -0.60 -3.40
CA ASP A 27 19.96 -1.36 -3.89
C ASP A 27 20.78 -1.91 -2.73
N ARG A 28 21.15 -1.06 -1.77
CA ARG A 28 21.91 -1.49 -0.58
C ARG A 28 21.13 -2.49 0.28
N ALA A 29 19.81 -2.36 0.37
CA ALA A 29 19.00 -3.31 1.10
C ALA A 29 19.02 -4.69 0.42
N MET A 30 18.87 -4.73 -0.89
CA MET A 30 18.89 -5.96 -1.68
C MET A 30 20.29 -6.60 -1.70
N GLU A 31 21.35 -5.81 -1.82
CA GLU A 31 22.73 -6.26 -1.66
C GLU A 31 22.99 -6.85 -0.26
N GLY A 32 22.33 -6.31 0.76
CA GLY A 32 22.35 -6.81 2.13
C GLY A 32 21.52 -8.06 2.39
N GLY A 33 20.81 -8.58 1.35
CA GLY A 33 20.02 -9.81 1.43
C GLY A 33 18.54 -9.60 1.76
N ILE A 34 18.01 -8.38 1.64
CA ILE A 34 16.56 -8.11 1.73
C ILE A 34 15.96 -8.32 0.35
N ASP A 35 15.05 -9.27 0.21
CA ASP A 35 14.42 -9.63 -1.07
C ASP A 35 13.16 -8.80 -1.35
N ASP A 36 12.45 -8.34 -0.33
CA ASP A 36 11.21 -7.58 -0.49
C ASP A 36 11.44 -6.11 -0.12
N VAL A 37 11.56 -5.26 -1.12
CA VAL A 37 11.66 -3.81 -0.95
C VAL A 37 10.41 -3.11 -1.46
N GLY A 38 10.11 -1.94 -0.89
CA GLY A 38 8.97 -1.12 -1.31
C GLY A 38 9.44 0.24 -1.79
N CYS A 39 8.93 0.65 -2.95
CA CYS A 39 9.17 1.99 -3.51
C CYS A 39 7.95 2.87 -3.33
N GLY A 40 8.14 4.18 -3.44
CA GLY A 40 7.05 5.14 -3.42
C GLY A 40 7.55 6.56 -3.57
N VAL A 41 6.64 7.42 -3.96
CA VAL A 41 6.89 8.85 -4.09
C VAL A 41 5.70 9.62 -3.53
N LEU A 42 5.97 10.70 -2.81
CA LEU A 42 4.92 11.61 -2.36
C LEU A 42 4.55 12.55 -3.52
N PHE A 43 3.48 12.21 -4.23
CA PHE A 43 2.97 13.03 -5.33
C PHE A 43 2.51 14.40 -4.83
N GLY A 44 2.95 15.46 -5.49
CA GLY A 44 2.65 16.85 -5.15
C GLY A 44 3.82 17.66 -4.63
N LEU A 45 4.99 17.05 -4.41
CA LEU A 45 6.23 17.78 -4.12
C LEU A 45 6.86 18.35 -5.40
N GLU A 46 6.68 17.67 -6.52
CA GLU A 46 7.13 18.08 -7.84
C GLU A 46 6.08 17.66 -8.89
N LYS A 47 6.29 17.97 -10.15
CA LYS A 47 5.38 17.62 -11.26
C LYS A 47 5.11 16.11 -11.26
N TYR A 48 3.88 15.70 -11.13
CA TYR A 48 3.50 14.30 -10.98
C TYR A 48 3.97 13.41 -12.14
N ARG A 49 4.10 13.95 -13.36
CA ARG A 49 4.61 13.19 -14.51
C ARG A 49 6.10 12.86 -14.38
N TYR A 50 6.87 13.76 -13.80
CA TYR A 50 8.28 13.53 -13.50
C TYR A 50 8.43 12.45 -12.41
N GLU A 51 7.66 12.59 -11.33
CA GLU A 51 7.66 11.62 -10.24
C GLU A 51 7.21 10.24 -10.70
N PHE A 52 6.18 10.17 -11.54
CA PHE A 52 5.72 8.93 -12.15
C PHE A 52 6.81 8.26 -12.99
N ALA A 53 7.48 9.01 -13.87
CA ALA A 53 8.58 8.47 -14.67
C ALA A 53 9.75 8.00 -13.80
N GLY A 54 10.14 8.78 -12.78
CA GLY A 54 11.20 8.40 -11.84
C GLY A 54 10.87 7.12 -11.06
N LEU A 55 9.62 6.97 -10.64
CA LEU A 55 9.17 5.75 -9.95
C LEU A 55 9.24 4.51 -10.84
N LEU A 56 8.81 4.61 -12.09
CA LEU A 56 8.90 3.50 -13.05
C LEU A 56 10.35 3.15 -13.37
N MET A 57 11.18 4.15 -13.62
CA MET A 57 12.62 3.93 -13.87
C MET A 57 13.31 3.27 -12.67
N HIS A 58 12.92 3.61 -11.44
CA HIS A 58 13.44 2.96 -10.24
C HIS A 58 12.99 1.51 -10.15
N ALA A 59 11.72 1.23 -10.43
CA ALA A 59 11.22 -0.16 -10.45
C ALA A 59 11.92 -1.01 -11.52
N GLU A 60 12.12 -0.47 -12.74
CA GLU A 60 12.87 -1.13 -13.80
C GLU A 60 14.35 -1.34 -13.45
N HIS A 61 14.97 -0.34 -12.80
CA HIS A 61 16.35 -0.43 -12.32
C HIS A 61 16.52 -1.61 -11.35
N LEU A 62 15.66 -1.71 -10.34
CA LEU A 62 15.72 -2.80 -9.37
C LEU A 62 15.55 -4.17 -10.04
N GLU A 63 14.62 -4.30 -10.98
CA GLU A 63 14.44 -5.55 -11.72
C GLU A 63 15.65 -5.87 -12.60
N ALA A 64 16.24 -4.89 -13.27
CA ALA A 64 17.40 -5.08 -14.12
C ALA A 64 18.68 -5.45 -13.36
N VAL A 65 18.89 -4.84 -12.18
CA VAL A 65 20.12 -5.02 -11.39
C VAL A 65 20.04 -6.25 -10.48
N HIS A 66 18.88 -6.47 -9.84
CA HIS A 66 18.70 -7.48 -8.82
C HIS A 66 17.87 -8.69 -9.27
N GLY A 67 17.35 -8.67 -10.52
CA GLY A 67 16.52 -9.73 -11.08
C GLY A 67 15.06 -9.71 -10.61
N VAL A 68 14.71 -8.82 -9.68
CA VAL A 68 13.36 -8.66 -9.15
C VAL A 68 13.05 -7.20 -8.87
N GLY A 69 11.87 -6.74 -9.28
CA GLY A 69 11.38 -5.38 -9.01
C GLY A 69 10.86 -5.22 -7.58
N PRO A 70 10.36 -4.04 -7.23
CA PRO A 70 9.84 -3.78 -5.90
C PRO A 70 8.61 -4.64 -5.61
N HIS A 71 8.54 -5.20 -4.40
CA HIS A 71 7.40 -5.98 -3.92
C HIS A 71 6.13 -5.12 -3.81
N THR A 72 6.30 -3.87 -3.39
CA THR A 72 5.19 -2.93 -3.25
C THR A 72 5.52 -1.54 -3.77
N ILE A 73 4.48 -0.84 -4.24
CA ILE A 73 4.53 0.58 -4.57
C ILE A 73 3.50 1.32 -3.73
N SER A 74 3.98 2.30 -2.95
CA SER A 74 3.12 3.23 -2.21
C SER A 74 2.84 4.47 -3.04
N VAL A 75 1.59 4.90 -3.05
CA VAL A 75 1.12 6.07 -3.83
C VAL A 75 0.54 7.19 -2.96
N PRO A 76 1.29 7.70 -1.97
CA PRO A 76 0.83 8.85 -1.20
C PRO A 76 0.83 10.13 -2.04
N ARG A 77 -0.11 11.03 -1.78
CA ARG A 77 -0.11 12.39 -2.37
C ARG A 77 -0.33 13.47 -1.31
N ILE A 78 0.10 14.68 -1.62
CA ILE A 78 -0.29 15.88 -0.89
C ILE A 78 -1.66 16.30 -1.44
N ARG A 79 -2.72 16.13 -0.66
CA ARG A 79 -4.11 16.34 -1.11
C ARG A 79 -4.43 17.76 -1.59
N ARG A 80 -3.72 18.76 -1.06
CA ARG A 80 -3.88 20.16 -1.41
C ARG A 80 -2.85 20.64 -2.43
N ALA A 81 -2.07 19.72 -3.02
CA ALA A 81 -1.12 20.10 -4.06
C ALA A 81 -1.86 20.45 -5.36
N ASP A 82 -1.46 21.56 -5.96
CA ASP A 82 -2.00 21.99 -7.23
C ASP A 82 -1.80 20.92 -8.33
N GLY A 83 -2.86 20.64 -9.08
CA GLY A 83 -2.80 19.79 -10.27
C GLY A 83 -2.92 18.29 -10.03
N ILE A 84 -3.20 17.80 -8.82
CA ILE A 84 -3.44 16.38 -8.55
C ILE A 84 -4.80 16.19 -7.87
N ASP A 85 -5.87 16.37 -8.63
CA ASP A 85 -7.22 16.01 -8.21
C ASP A 85 -7.42 14.48 -8.17
N ASP A 86 -8.58 14.03 -7.73
CA ASP A 86 -8.90 12.59 -7.62
C ASP A 86 -8.93 11.87 -8.98
N ASN A 87 -9.19 12.59 -10.08
CA ASN A 87 -9.18 11.99 -11.41
C ASN A 87 -7.75 11.80 -11.92
N ILE A 88 -6.89 12.79 -11.72
CA ILE A 88 -5.45 12.68 -12.02
C ILE A 88 -4.82 11.60 -11.16
N PHE A 89 -5.14 11.55 -9.86
CA PHE A 89 -4.64 10.52 -8.95
C PHE A 89 -5.07 9.12 -9.39
N ALA A 90 -6.33 8.92 -9.73
CA ALA A 90 -6.83 7.64 -10.24
C ALA A 90 -6.13 7.23 -11.55
N LYS A 91 -5.84 8.17 -12.44
CA LYS A 91 -5.05 7.89 -13.65
C LYS A 91 -3.62 7.47 -13.33
N ILE A 92 -2.96 8.13 -12.38
CA ILE A 92 -1.62 7.74 -11.92
C ILE A 92 -1.64 6.30 -11.43
N VAL A 93 -2.59 5.94 -10.55
CA VAL A 93 -2.75 4.59 -10.02
C VAL A 93 -2.96 3.57 -11.13
N ALA A 94 -3.89 3.83 -12.05
CA ALA A 94 -4.15 2.94 -13.19
C ALA A 94 -2.93 2.76 -14.09
N CYS A 95 -2.19 3.83 -14.38
CA CYS A 95 -0.98 3.77 -15.20
C CYS A 95 0.13 2.98 -14.50
N ILE A 96 0.33 3.14 -13.18
CA ILE A 96 1.27 2.32 -12.41
C ILE A 96 0.87 0.84 -12.48
N ARG A 97 -0.41 0.51 -12.29
CA ARG A 97 -0.88 -0.88 -12.37
C ARG A 97 -0.59 -1.52 -13.72
N VAL A 98 -0.75 -0.78 -14.82
CA VAL A 98 -0.44 -1.28 -16.17
C VAL A 98 1.05 -1.43 -16.40
N ALA A 99 1.86 -0.48 -15.89
CA ALA A 99 3.32 -0.47 -16.10
C ALA A 99 4.05 -1.52 -15.23
N VAL A 100 3.57 -1.77 -14.00
CA VAL A 100 4.17 -2.75 -13.07
C VAL A 100 3.10 -3.72 -12.55
N PRO A 101 2.60 -4.63 -13.41
CA PRO A 101 1.38 -5.40 -13.15
C PRO A 101 1.49 -6.39 -11.99
N TYR A 102 2.69 -6.83 -11.64
CA TYR A 102 2.92 -7.84 -10.59
C TYR A 102 3.21 -7.25 -9.21
N THR A 103 3.43 -5.95 -9.12
CA THR A 103 3.78 -5.27 -7.88
C THR A 103 2.54 -4.96 -7.05
N GLY A 104 2.57 -5.19 -5.75
CA GLY A 104 1.54 -4.75 -4.84
C GLY A 104 1.44 -3.23 -4.80
N MET A 105 0.22 -2.68 -4.75
CA MET A 105 0.01 -1.23 -4.63
C MET A 105 -0.71 -0.89 -3.34
N ILE A 106 -0.16 0.06 -2.58
CA ILE A 106 -0.65 0.43 -1.26
C ILE A 106 -1.34 1.79 -1.32
N ILE A 107 -2.56 1.86 -0.77
CA ILE A 107 -3.26 3.11 -0.50
C ILE A 107 -3.46 3.31 1.00
N SER A 108 -3.17 4.51 1.48
CA SER A 108 -3.27 4.84 2.90
C SER A 108 -4.60 5.51 3.26
N THR A 109 -4.84 5.65 4.56
CA THR A 109 -5.97 6.39 5.15
C THR A 109 -5.90 7.91 4.95
N ARG A 110 -4.86 8.43 4.32
CA ARG A 110 -4.78 9.84 3.87
C ARG A 110 -5.83 10.19 2.84
N GLU A 111 -6.25 9.19 2.05
CA GLU A 111 -7.27 9.36 1.02
C GLU A 111 -8.67 9.14 1.58
N SER A 112 -9.64 9.91 1.05
CA SER A 112 -11.04 9.76 1.41
C SER A 112 -11.59 8.38 1.04
N LYS A 113 -12.66 7.94 1.71
CA LYS A 113 -13.37 6.70 1.39
C LYS A 113 -13.67 6.59 -0.11
N ALA A 114 -14.23 7.66 -0.72
CA ALA A 114 -14.60 7.68 -2.13
C ALA A 114 -13.39 7.54 -3.07
N CYS A 115 -12.28 8.20 -2.76
CA CYS A 115 -11.04 8.06 -3.52
C CYS A 115 -10.47 6.64 -3.41
N ARG A 116 -10.45 6.08 -2.20
CA ARG A 116 -9.97 4.71 -1.94
C ARG A 116 -10.81 3.67 -2.69
N GLU A 117 -12.14 3.80 -2.67
CA GLU A 117 -13.05 2.93 -3.42
C GLU A 117 -12.75 2.96 -4.92
N LYS A 118 -12.56 4.14 -5.48
CA LYS A 118 -12.22 4.31 -6.89
C LYS A 118 -10.90 3.63 -7.27
N VAL A 119 -9.84 3.80 -6.46
CA VAL A 119 -8.52 3.25 -6.79
C VAL A 119 -8.40 1.76 -6.49
N LEU A 120 -9.19 1.20 -5.58
CA LEU A 120 -9.31 -0.24 -5.40
C LEU A 120 -9.77 -0.94 -6.67
N GLN A 121 -10.76 -0.37 -7.38
CA GLN A 121 -11.22 -0.87 -8.68
C GLN A 121 -10.18 -0.74 -9.80
N LEU A 122 -9.14 0.06 -9.60
CA LEU A 122 -8.03 0.26 -10.53
C LEU A 122 -6.79 -0.58 -10.22
N GLY A 123 -6.91 -1.52 -9.27
CA GLY A 123 -5.87 -2.50 -8.99
C GLY A 123 -4.98 -2.21 -7.78
N VAL A 124 -5.38 -1.32 -6.87
CA VAL A 124 -4.78 -1.26 -5.54
C VAL A 124 -5.06 -2.59 -4.83
N SER A 125 -4.02 -3.19 -4.26
CA SER A 125 -4.09 -4.52 -3.65
C SER A 125 -3.85 -4.53 -2.15
N GLN A 126 -3.38 -3.42 -1.58
CA GLN A 126 -3.12 -3.27 -0.16
C GLN A 126 -3.71 -1.97 0.36
N ILE A 127 -4.29 -2.03 1.55
CA ILE A 127 -5.03 -0.91 2.11
C ILE A 127 -4.77 -0.79 3.62
N SER A 128 -4.59 0.42 4.12
CA SER A 128 -4.52 0.68 5.55
C SER A 128 -5.92 0.87 6.13
N GLY A 129 -6.15 0.43 7.35
CA GLY A 129 -7.39 0.65 8.10
C GLY A 129 -7.09 0.97 9.56
N GLY A 130 -7.93 1.78 10.20
CA GLY A 130 -7.80 2.12 11.62
C GLY A 130 -6.51 2.87 11.96
N SER A 131 -5.93 3.63 11.04
CA SER A 131 -4.64 4.28 11.24
C SER A 131 -4.71 5.40 12.28
N ARG A 132 -3.70 5.45 13.16
CA ARG A 132 -3.44 6.52 14.12
C ARG A 132 -2.05 7.09 13.85
N THR A 133 -1.93 8.39 13.72
CA THR A 133 -0.67 9.06 13.35
C THR A 133 -0.09 9.92 14.47
N SER A 134 -0.81 10.09 15.56
CA SER A 134 -0.33 10.71 16.78
C SER A 134 0.62 9.79 17.55
N VAL A 135 1.56 10.37 18.30
CA VAL A 135 2.44 9.63 19.19
C VAL A 135 1.60 8.94 20.29
N GLY A 136 1.74 7.62 20.42
CA GLY A 136 0.94 6.86 21.38
C GLY A 136 -0.50 6.56 20.96
N GLY A 137 -0.95 6.99 19.79
CA GLY A 137 -2.33 6.97 19.34
C GLY A 137 -3.03 5.61 19.29
N TYR A 138 -2.29 4.51 19.40
CA TYR A 138 -2.87 3.16 19.53
C TYR A 138 -3.03 2.68 20.99
N VAL A 139 -2.48 3.40 21.94
CA VAL A 139 -2.43 3.00 23.35
C VAL A 139 -3.26 3.93 24.23
N GLU A 140 -3.32 5.21 23.89
CA GLU A 140 -4.04 6.23 24.66
C GLU A 140 -5.51 6.30 24.22
N PRO A 141 -6.47 6.48 25.18
CA PRO A 141 -7.85 6.82 24.85
C PRO A 141 -7.89 8.10 24.01
N GLU A 142 -8.85 8.19 23.11
CA GLU A 142 -9.04 9.38 22.28
C GLU A 142 -9.26 10.64 23.14
N GLU A 143 -8.21 11.42 23.34
CA GLU A 143 -8.40 12.84 23.70
C GLU A 143 -8.77 13.62 22.44
N PRO A 144 -9.60 14.66 22.56
CA PRO A 144 -10.02 15.44 21.40
C PRO A 144 -8.77 15.99 20.70
N ASP A 145 -8.64 15.65 19.44
CA ASP A 145 -7.69 16.07 18.41
C ASP A 145 -6.62 17.08 18.85
N ASP A 146 -5.53 16.61 19.43
CA ASP A 146 -4.29 17.37 19.42
C ASP A 146 -3.67 17.29 18.02
N LEU A 147 -4.19 18.12 17.11
CA LEU A 147 -3.74 18.24 15.73
C LEU A 147 -2.24 18.58 15.60
N THR A 148 -1.59 18.93 16.71
CA THR A 148 -0.16 19.29 16.73
C THR A 148 0.74 18.06 16.82
N SER A 149 0.24 16.89 17.22
CA SER A 149 0.99 15.64 17.37
C SER A 149 0.88 14.70 16.16
N GLU A 150 -0.06 14.96 15.24
CA GLU A 150 -0.24 14.13 14.04
C GLU A 150 0.86 14.37 13.00
N GLN A 151 1.50 13.30 12.53
CA GLN A 151 2.49 13.38 11.44
C GLN A 151 1.88 13.81 10.10
N PHE A 152 0.61 13.48 9.87
CA PHE A 152 -0.15 13.82 8.68
C PHE A 152 -1.65 13.59 8.89
N ASP A 153 -2.48 14.33 8.18
CA ASP A 153 -3.93 14.21 8.22
C ASP A 153 -4.40 12.82 7.78
N VAL A 154 -5.22 12.19 8.60
CA VAL A 154 -5.97 10.98 8.30
C VAL A 154 -7.38 11.39 7.88
N GLU A 155 -7.72 11.18 6.60
CA GLU A 155 -9.06 11.52 6.09
C GLU A 155 -10.06 10.41 6.37
N ASP A 156 -9.64 9.15 6.21
CA ASP A 156 -10.47 8.00 6.51
C ASP A 156 -10.20 7.53 7.94
N LYS A 157 -11.03 7.98 8.86
CA LYS A 157 -10.93 7.73 10.31
C LYS A 157 -11.69 6.47 10.75
N ARG A 158 -12.23 5.68 9.82
CA ARG A 158 -12.96 4.46 10.14
C ARG A 158 -12.08 3.46 10.90
N SER A 159 -12.72 2.72 11.80
CA SER A 159 -12.08 1.59 12.47
C SER A 159 -11.66 0.49 11.48
N LEU A 160 -10.82 -0.43 11.92
CA LEU A 160 -10.42 -1.57 11.09
C LEU A 160 -11.63 -2.42 10.70
N ASP A 161 -12.55 -2.65 11.63
CA ASP A 161 -13.75 -3.45 11.38
C ASP A 161 -14.68 -2.81 10.33
N GLU A 162 -14.91 -1.50 10.42
CA GLU A 162 -15.67 -0.78 9.39
C GLU A 162 -15.01 -0.85 8.01
N VAL A 163 -13.67 -0.84 7.93
CA VAL A 163 -12.94 -0.98 6.67
C VAL A 163 -13.05 -2.40 6.13
N VAL A 164 -12.95 -3.42 6.98
CA VAL A 164 -13.12 -4.84 6.61
C VAL A 164 -14.53 -5.08 6.07
N HIS A 165 -15.56 -4.61 6.77
CA HIS A 165 -16.94 -4.71 6.32
C HIS A 165 -17.15 -4.06 4.95
N TRP A 166 -16.71 -2.81 4.81
CA TRP A 166 -16.79 -2.06 3.55
C TRP A 166 -16.08 -2.75 2.37
N LEU A 167 -14.93 -3.38 2.58
CA LEU A 167 -14.25 -4.13 1.52
C LEU A 167 -15.08 -5.31 1.04
N MET A 168 -15.75 -6.02 1.95
CA MET A 168 -16.65 -7.12 1.60
C MET A 168 -17.88 -6.64 0.83
N ASP A 169 -18.45 -5.50 1.20
CA ASP A 169 -19.55 -4.87 0.47
C ASP A 169 -19.15 -4.49 -0.97
N LEU A 170 -17.89 -4.14 -1.18
CA LEU A 170 -17.32 -3.86 -2.52
C LEU A 170 -16.97 -5.13 -3.30
N GLY A 171 -17.14 -6.32 -2.73
CA GLY A 171 -16.83 -7.60 -3.35
C GLY A 171 -15.36 -8.02 -3.24
N PHE A 172 -14.59 -7.42 -2.33
CA PHE A 172 -13.23 -7.85 -2.03
C PHE A 172 -13.20 -8.80 -0.83
N ILE A 173 -12.19 -9.66 -0.79
CA ILE A 173 -11.91 -10.54 0.36
C ILE A 173 -10.75 -9.91 1.15
N PRO A 174 -11.01 -9.29 2.32
CA PRO A 174 -9.93 -8.79 3.17
C PRO A 174 -9.04 -9.94 3.66
N SER A 175 -7.72 -9.75 3.60
CA SER A 175 -6.76 -10.76 4.01
C SER A 175 -5.73 -10.19 4.97
N PHE A 176 -5.45 -10.94 6.04
CA PHE A 176 -4.38 -10.67 7.02
C PHE A 176 -3.23 -11.66 6.89
N CYS A 177 -3.11 -12.33 5.74
CA CYS A 177 -2.18 -13.41 5.50
C CYS A 177 -0.72 -12.92 5.49
N THR A 178 0.14 -13.63 6.23
CA THR A 178 1.61 -13.47 6.25
C THR A 178 2.36 -14.75 5.86
N ALA A 179 1.66 -15.72 5.25
CA ALA A 179 2.21 -17.05 4.97
C ALA A 179 3.45 -17.01 4.03
N CYS A 180 3.48 -16.09 3.07
CA CYS A 180 4.59 -15.99 2.15
C CYS A 180 5.93 -15.76 2.87
N TYR A 181 5.97 -14.90 3.88
CA TYR A 181 7.19 -14.67 4.67
C TYR A 181 7.61 -15.92 5.46
N ARG A 182 6.68 -16.66 6.04
CA ARG A 182 6.97 -17.89 6.79
C ARG A 182 7.49 -19.01 5.88
N GLU A 183 7.01 -19.08 4.64
CA GLU A 183 7.34 -20.11 3.66
C GLU A 183 8.54 -19.73 2.77
N GLY A 184 9.19 -18.60 3.02
CA GLY A 184 10.27 -18.08 2.19
C GLY A 184 9.85 -17.83 0.73
N ARG A 185 8.58 -17.48 0.52
CA ARG A 185 8.07 -17.03 -0.78
C ARG A 185 8.19 -15.52 -0.85
N THR A 186 9.42 -15.03 -1.01
CA THR A 186 9.79 -13.61 -1.07
C THR A 186 10.62 -13.37 -2.33
N GLY A 187 10.85 -12.12 -2.70
CA GLY A 187 11.68 -11.73 -3.81
C GLY A 187 11.33 -12.40 -5.13
N ASP A 188 12.30 -12.98 -5.80
CA ASP A 188 12.15 -13.66 -7.09
C ASP A 188 11.15 -14.83 -7.05
N ARG A 189 11.18 -15.61 -5.97
CA ARG A 189 10.25 -16.73 -5.79
C ARG A 189 8.79 -16.25 -5.74
N PHE A 190 8.51 -15.16 -5.04
CA PHE A 190 7.17 -14.57 -5.00
C PHE A 190 6.77 -13.99 -6.35
N MET A 191 7.64 -13.20 -6.99
CA MET A 191 7.37 -12.59 -8.28
C MET A 191 7.16 -13.63 -9.39
N SER A 192 7.88 -14.73 -9.36
CA SER A 192 7.68 -15.86 -10.28
C SER A 192 6.27 -16.44 -10.15
N LEU A 193 5.78 -16.64 -8.92
CA LEU A 193 4.41 -17.11 -8.67
C LEU A 193 3.35 -16.10 -9.11
N CYS A 194 3.63 -14.78 -8.99
CA CYS A 194 2.73 -13.74 -9.50
C CYS A 194 2.68 -13.73 -11.02
N LYS A 195 3.83 -13.84 -11.70
CA LYS A 195 3.94 -13.80 -13.16
C LYS A 195 3.26 -15.00 -13.85
N ASN A 196 3.21 -16.15 -13.21
CA ASN A 196 2.56 -17.36 -13.73
C ASN A 196 1.19 -17.64 -13.11
N GLU A 197 0.62 -16.68 -12.35
CA GLU A 197 -0.68 -16.74 -11.70
C GLU A 197 -0.83 -17.81 -10.59
N GLN A 198 0.20 -18.63 -10.33
CA GLN A 198 0.16 -19.68 -9.29
C GLN A 198 -0.05 -19.11 -7.87
N ILE A 199 0.28 -17.86 -7.66
CA ILE A 199 0.07 -17.20 -6.36
C ILE A 199 -1.40 -17.20 -5.95
N HIS A 200 -2.34 -17.18 -6.88
CA HIS A 200 -3.76 -17.22 -6.61
C HIS A 200 -4.16 -18.46 -5.80
N ASN A 201 -3.57 -19.62 -6.13
CA ASN A 201 -3.83 -20.89 -5.43
C ASN A 201 -3.36 -20.88 -3.97
N CYS A 202 -2.46 -19.97 -3.60
CA CYS A 202 -2.02 -19.76 -2.22
C CYS A 202 -2.82 -18.65 -1.54
N CYS A 203 -3.08 -17.56 -2.26
CA CYS A 203 -3.68 -16.35 -1.67
C CYS A 203 -5.15 -16.54 -1.30
N LEU A 204 -5.96 -17.15 -2.15
CA LEU A 204 -7.39 -17.30 -1.89
C LEU A 204 -7.68 -18.17 -0.65
N PRO A 205 -7.14 -19.39 -0.49
CA PRO A 205 -7.37 -20.18 0.73
C PRO A 205 -6.87 -19.47 1.99
N ASN A 206 -5.69 -18.83 1.94
CA ASN A 206 -5.15 -18.11 3.07
C ASN A 206 -5.98 -16.85 3.42
N ALA A 207 -6.52 -16.17 2.42
CA ALA A 207 -7.41 -15.03 2.65
C ALA A 207 -8.68 -15.46 3.38
N LEU A 208 -9.32 -16.54 2.95
CA LEU A 208 -10.52 -17.09 3.59
C LEU A 208 -10.25 -17.53 5.03
N MET A 209 -9.12 -18.21 5.27
CA MET A 209 -8.74 -18.65 6.62
C MET A 209 -8.51 -17.45 7.54
N THR A 210 -7.72 -16.47 7.11
CA THR A 210 -7.41 -15.30 7.95
C THR A 210 -8.61 -14.39 8.13
N LEU A 211 -9.50 -14.29 7.14
CA LEU A 211 -10.78 -13.62 7.31
C LEU A 211 -11.63 -14.34 8.35
N LYS A 212 -11.73 -15.68 8.29
CA LYS A 212 -12.48 -16.45 9.27
C LYS A 212 -11.96 -16.25 10.71
N GLU A 213 -10.64 -16.27 10.91
CA GLU A 213 -10.02 -15.95 12.20
C GLU A 213 -10.42 -14.54 12.67
N TYR A 214 -10.33 -13.54 11.80
CA TYR A 214 -10.74 -12.19 12.13
C TYR A 214 -12.21 -12.11 12.55
N LEU A 215 -13.10 -12.76 11.81
CA LEU A 215 -14.54 -12.78 12.12
C LEU A 215 -14.84 -13.42 13.48
N MET A 216 -14.07 -14.42 13.86
CA MET A 216 -14.27 -15.11 15.15
C MET A 216 -13.79 -14.28 16.34
N ASP A 217 -12.65 -13.61 16.19
CA ASP A 217 -11.91 -13.04 17.32
C ASP A 217 -12.15 -11.54 17.52
N TYR A 218 -12.44 -10.79 16.42
CA TYR A 218 -12.39 -9.33 16.46
C TYR A 218 -13.62 -8.62 15.88
N ALA A 219 -14.36 -9.25 14.97
CA ALA A 219 -15.38 -8.58 14.19
C ALA A 219 -16.66 -8.30 15.00
N ALA A 220 -17.31 -7.19 14.71
CA ALA A 220 -18.67 -6.90 15.15
C ALA A 220 -19.68 -7.87 14.48
N GLU A 221 -20.88 -7.98 15.02
CA GLU A 221 -21.85 -8.99 14.59
C GLU A 221 -22.31 -8.83 13.14
N ASP A 222 -22.49 -7.60 12.67
CA ASP A 222 -22.85 -7.29 11.28
C ASP A 222 -21.70 -7.64 10.32
N THR A 223 -20.46 -7.38 10.70
CA THR A 223 -19.27 -7.77 9.95
C THR A 223 -19.11 -9.31 9.90
N LYS A 224 -19.42 -10.03 10.99
CA LYS A 224 -19.46 -11.49 11.00
C LYS A 224 -20.47 -12.04 9.98
N ILE A 225 -21.68 -11.53 10.01
CA ILE A 225 -22.75 -11.95 9.09
C ILE A 225 -22.35 -11.72 7.62
N ALA A 226 -21.77 -10.57 7.32
CA ALA A 226 -21.29 -10.26 5.98
C ALA A 226 -20.16 -11.20 5.55
N GLY A 227 -19.18 -11.41 6.43
CA GLY A 227 -18.02 -12.25 6.15
C GLY A 227 -18.34 -13.73 5.98
N GLU A 228 -19.26 -14.28 6.77
CA GLU A 228 -19.72 -15.67 6.58
C GLU A 228 -20.37 -15.88 5.21
N LYS A 229 -21.12 -14.89 4.71
CA LYS A 229 -21.69 -14.95 3.36
C LYS A 229 -20.61 -14.92 2.27
N VAL A 230 -19.58 -14.10 2.44
CA VAL A 230 -18.43 -14.04 1.50
C VAL A 230 -17.71 -15.38 1.48
N ILE A 231 -17.38 -15.94 2.65
CA ILE A 231 -16.70 -17.24 2.77
C ILE A 231 -17.53 -18.35 2.14
N ALA A 232 -18.83 -18.42 2.46
CA ALA A 232 -19.73 -19.45 1.91
C ALA A 232 -19.79 -19.39 0.38
N LYS A 233 -19.91 -18.19 -0.19
CA LYS A 233 -19.92 -17.99 -1.65
C LYS A 233 -18.63 -18.48 -2.34
N GLU A 234 -17.47 -18.19 -1.75
CA GLU A 234 -16.17 -18.59 -2.32
C GLU A 234 -15.91 -20.10 -2.20
N LEU A 235 -16.51 -20.77 -1.24
CA LEU A 235 -16.42 -22.24 -1.08
C LEU A 235 -17.35 -23.03 -2.03
N GLU A 236 -18.29 -22.36 -2.69
CA GLU A 236 -19.17 -22.98 -3.71
C GLU A 236 -18.52 -23.05 -5.09
N HIS A 237 -17.37 -22.39 -5.29
CA HIS A 237 -16.60 -22.33 -6.53
C HIS A 237 -15.25 -23.04 -6.41
#